data_531df796063985e019aeedd97919a60a
#
_entry.id   531df796063985e019aeedd97919a60a
#
_cell.length_a   1.000
_cell.length_b   1.000
_cell.length_c   1.000
_cell.angle_alpha   90.00
_cell.angle_beta   90.00
_cell.angle_gamma   90.00
#
_symmetry.space_group_name_H-M   'P 1'
#
loop_
_entity.id
_entity.type
_entity.pdbx_description
1 polymer ?
#
loop_
_entity_poly.entity_id
_entity_poly.type
_entity_poly.pdbx_seq_one_letter_code
_entity_poly.pdbx_strand_id
1 'polypeptide(L)'
;MKTELAILTRNFSKIGGGAESLAVSLATAMLGECNITVVSQDFDQSTAVFKHIRVPKLAVRSRWLNQLWFSWYTRRVTRHGFDVVHSYENLTHGDVQTVSVKTVHASLKQKGMSSWRIALNPRLLAYLWLEKKRLYTAGHHSVFVSQFVHDETRDAMPLLPASSVVPPGVDIPERQLTLRQKRTARETLGLNPSIMTVGFVGHDFKKKGLGTLLKAAARLPFDIQVIVIGKPAQANQYTDLVNLLGPGKTCRFMGVVSDMPTAYAAMDCLAHPTTQDVFPMVLLEAMAKHVPVITTTEPYNNMGSLLVHHGDAILLPTPDDVQGMVAGLSDVFLNTDLRLKLAENGFLFAKKYSWDVAKFKYYEVYRKVTKNDKSPAPP
;
A
#
# COMPACT_ATOMS: atom_id res chain seq x y z
N MET A 1 -2.01 -22.34 23.41
CA MET A 1 -2.76 -22.56 22.15
C MET A 1 -2.49 -21.41 21.21
N LYS A 2 -2.40 -21.65 19.89
CA LYS A 2 -2.34 -20.55 18.91
C LYS A 2 -3.72 -19.94 18.77
N THR A 3 -3.77 -18.62 18.53
CA THR A 3 -5.01 -17.87 18.30
C THR A 3 -5.67 -18.32 16.99
N GLU A 4 -6.94 -18.70 17.03
CA GLU A 4 -7.74 -18.99 15.83
C GLU A 4 -8.19 -17.67 15.19
N LEU A 5 -7.57 -17.29 14.07
CA LEU A 5 -7.76 -16.01 13.39
C LEU A 5 -8.50 -16.19 12.07
N ALA A 6 -9.65 -15.54 11.91
CA ALA A 6 -10.33 -15.40 10.62
C ALA A 6 -9.92 -14.09 9.95
N ILE A 7 -9.45 -14.15 8.70
CA ILE A 7 -9.17 -12.97 7.86
C ILE A 7 -10.24 -12.86 6.79
N LEU A 8 -10.97 -11.73 6.79
CA LEU A 8 -12.08 -11.47 5.87
C LEU A 8 -11.65 -10.44 4.80
N THR A 9 -11.60 -10.88 3.56
CA THR A 9 -11.37 -10.02 2.40
C THR A 9 -12.05 -10.60 1.16
N ARG A 10 -12.55 -9.78 0.24
CA ARG A 10 -13.16 -10.31 -0.98
C ARG A 10 -12.16 -10.93 -1.93
N ASN A 11 -10.96 -10.39 -1.97
CA ASN A 11 -9.89 -10.90 -2.80
C ASN A 11 -8.61 -11.05 -1.94
N PHE A 12 -8.11 -12.28 -1.85
CA PHE A 12 -6.88 -12.59 -1.12
C PHE A 12 -5.79 -12.93 -2.13
N SER A 13 -5.05 -11.90 -2.58
CA SER A 13 -4.01 -12.03 -3.61
C SER A 13 -2.85 -11.07 -3.36
N LYS A 14 -1.63 -11.55 -3.64
CA LYS A 14 -0.42 -10.72 -3.62
C LYS A 14 -0.37 -9.69 -4.76
N ILE A 15 -1.03 -9.98 -5.89
CA ILE A 15 -0.99 -9.17 -7.12
C ILE A 15 -2.15 -8.15 -7.14
N GLY A 16 -2.97 -8.11 -6.11
CA GLY A 16 -4.12 -7.22 -5.97
C GLY A 16 -3.75 -5.75 -5.68
N GLY A 17 -4.74 -5.00 -5.25
CA GLY A 17 -4.53 -3.63 -4.74
C GLY A 17 -3.85 -3.60 -3.37
N GLY A 18 -3.49 -2.41 -2.88
CA GLY A 18 -2.76 -2.25 -1.62
C GLY A 18 -3.44 -2.88 -0.39
N ALA A 19 -4.78 -2.85 -0.29
CA ALA A 19 -5.51 -3.47 0.82
C ALA A 19 -5.48 -5.01 0.74
N GLU A 20 -5.54 -5.57 -0.45
CA GLU A 20 -5.54 -7.01 -0.72
C GLU A 20 -4.17 -7.62 -0.43
N SER A 21 -3.10 -7.00 -0.92
CA SER A 21 -1.72 -7.40 -0.63
C SER A 21 -1.39 -7.26 0.86
N LEU A 22 -1.94 -6.25 1.55
CA LEU A 22 -1.76 -6.05 2.98
C LEU A 22 -2.33 -7.23 3.79
N ALA A 23 -3.53 -7.74 3.43
CA ALA A 23 -4.14 -8.88 4.11
C ALA A 23 -3.27 -10.14 3.97
N VAL A 24 -2.72 -10.39 2.76
CA VAL A 24 -1.82 -11.52 2.50
C VAL A 24 -0.52 -11.38 3.29
N SER A 25 0.08 -10.20 3.28
CA SER A 25 1.36 -9.96 3.94
C SER A 25 1.26 -10.06 5.45
N LEU A 26 0.20 -9.51 6.07
CA LEU A 26 -0.04 -9.69 7.50
C LEU A 26 -0.29 -11.16 7.85
N ALA A 27 -1.14 -11.86 7.08
CA ALA A 27 -1.36 -13.29 7.28
C ALA A 27 -0.06 -14.08 7.24
N THR A 28 0.80 -13.79 6.26
CA THR A 28 2.12 -14.44 6.12
C THR A 28 3.02 -14.16 7.32
N ALA A 29 3.07 -12.92 7.77
CA ALA A 29 3.88 -12.52 8.93
C ALA A 29 3.43 -13.20 10.24
N MET A 30 2.14 -13.59 10.34
CA MET A 30 1.56 -14.18 11.55
C MET A 30 1.44 -15.72 11.52
N LEU A 31 1.90 -16.40 10.46
CA LEU A 31 1.80 -17.87 10.31
C LEU A 31 2.40 -18.67 11.47
N GLY A 32 3.46 -18.15 12.10
CA GLY A 32 4.10 -18.80 13.25
C GLY A 32 3.27 -18.74 14.55
N GLU A 33 2.37 -17.77 14.66
CA GLU A 33 1.73 -17.37 15.92
C GLU A 33 0.22 -17.64 15.96
N CYS A 34 -0.44 -17.64 14.80
CA CYS A 34 -1.88 -17.85 14.65
C CYS A 34 -2.20 -19.02 13.74
N ASN A 35 -3.33 -19.68 14.01
CA ASN A 35 -3.99 -20.58 13.07
C ASN A 35 -4.93 -19.75 12.19
N ILE A 36 -4.51 -19.51 10.93
CA ILE A 36 -5.19 -18.54 10.07
C ILE A 36 -6.15 -19.24 9.11
N THR A 37 -7.39 -18.80 9.11
CA THR A 37 -8.40 -19.17 8.11
C THR A 37 -8.80 -17.94 7.32
N VAL A 38 -8.60 -17.97 6.02
CA VAL A 38 -8.99 -16.90 5.09
C VAL A 38 -10.43 -17.16 4.60
N VAL A 39 -11.26 -16.15 4.72
CA VAL A 39 -12.65 -16.20 4.20
C VAL A 39 -12.74 -15.18 3.06
N SER A 40 -12.79 -15.67 1.80
CA SER A 40 -12.73 -14.80 0.64
C SER A 40 -13.56 -15.31 -0.55
N GLN A 41 -13.85 -14.40 -1.51
CA GLN A 41 -14.49 -14.75 -2.78
C GLN A 41 -13.47 -15.23 -3.82
N ASP A 42 -12.34 -14.52 -3.88
CA ASP A 42 -11.20 -14.85 -4.73
C ASP A 42 -9.99 -15.17 -3.84
N PHE A 43 -9.30 -16.26 -4.16
CA PHE A 43 -8.17 -16.75 -3.40
C PHE A 43 -7.05 -17.15 -4.36
N ASP A 44 -5.89 -16.54 -4.20
CA ASP A 44 -4.71 -16.84 -5.00
C ASP A 44 -4.09 -18.17 -4.52
N GLN A 45 -3.96 -19.13 -5.43
CA GLN A 45 -3.40 -20.45 -5.12
C GLN A 45 -1.93 -20.38 -4.64
N SER A 46 -1.19 -19.33 -4.97
CA SER A 46 0.14 -19.10 -4.41
C SER A 46 0.15 -18.90 -2.89
N THR A 47 -1.04 -18.71 -2.29
CA THR A 47 -1.26 -18.55 -0.84
C THR A 47 -1.88 -19.80 -0.20
N ALA A 48 -1.81 -20.97 -0.82
CA ALA A 48 -2.45 -22.22 -0.39
C ALA A 48 -1.99 -22.78 0.97
N VAL A 49 -1.00 -22.15 1.60
CA VAL A 49 -0.57 -22.45 2.98
C VAL A 49 -1.68 -22.13 4.01
N PHE A 50 -2.64 -21.27 3.68
CA PHE A 50 -3.73 -20.89 4.56
C PHE A 50 -4.96 -21.79 4.37
N LYS A 51 -5.68 -22.07 5.46
CA LYS A 51 -7.03 -22.63 5.36
C LYS A 51 -7.94 -21.62 4.65
N HIS A 52 -8.80 -22.09 3.72
CA HIS A 52 -9.65 -21.20 2.94
C HIS A 52 -11.12 -21.61 3.03
N ILE A 53 -11.98 -20.65 3.35
CA ILE A 53 -13.45 -20.76 3.25
C ILE A 53 -13.90 -19.87 2.10
N ARG A 54 -14.37 -20.48 1.02
CA ARG A 54 -14.83 -19.76 -0.17
C ARG A 54 -16.23 -19.17 0.06
N VAL A 55 -16.34 -17.86 -0.18
CA VAL A 55 -17.62 -17.14 -0.22
C VAL A 55 -18.13 -17.09 -1.66
N PRO A 56 -19.32 -17.62 -1.96
CA PRO A 56 -19.88 -17.54 -3.31
C PRO A 56 -20.09 -16.08 -3.74
N LYS A 57 -19.80 -15.76 -5.00
CA LYS A 57 -20.16 -14.47 -5.59
C LYS A 57 -21.63 -14.47 -5.99
N LEU A 58 -22.32 -13.35 -5.77
CA LEU A 58 -23.63 -13.15 -6.37
C LEU A 58 -23.51 -13.02 -7.88
N ALA A 59 -24.46 -13.60 -8.62
CA ALA A 59 -24.54 -13.48 -10.07
C ALA A 59 -24.97 -12.07 -10.57
N VAL A 60 -24.86 -11.05 -9.70
CA VAL A 60 -25.20 -9.67 -10.01
C VAL A 60 -23.96 -8.81 -10.24
N ARG A 61 -23.98 -7.91 -11.22
CA ARG A 61 -22.88 -6.98 -11.52
C ARG A 61 -22.72 -5.87 -10.47
N SER A 62 -23.66 -5.76 -9.52
CA SER A 62 -23.66 -4.68 -8.51
C SER A 62 -22.68 -4.94 -7.38
N ARG A 63 -21.63 -4.08 -7.30
CA ARG A 63 -20.58 -4.21 -6.26
C ARG A 63 -21.12 -4.04 -4.84
N TRP A 64 -22.07 -3.13 -4.60
CA TRP A 64 -22.60 -2.88 -3.26
C TRP A 64 -23.52 -4.02 -2.78
N LEU A 65 -24.31 -4.65 -3.66
CA LEU A 65 -25.09 -5.84 -3.32
C LEU A 65 -24.17 -7.02 -2.98
N ASN A 66 -23.09 -7.22 -3.75
CA ASN A 66 -22.10 -8.24 -3.45
C ASN A 66 -21.38 -7.97 -2.11
N GLN A 67 -21.18 -6.68 -1.74
CA GLN A 67 -20.61 -6.31 -0.45
C GLN A 67 -21.56 -6.66 0.72
N LEU A 68 -22.85 -6.38 0.58
CA LEU A 68 -23.87 -6.74 1.59
C LEU A 68 -23.98 -8.27 1.76
N TRP A 69 -23.98 -8.99 0.63
CA TRP A 69 -23.97 -10.45 0.62
C TRP A 69 -22.71 -11.00 1.31
N PHE A 70 -21.54 -10.49 0.97
CA PHE A 70 -20.29 -10.88 1.60
C PHE A 70 -20.33 -10.64 3.12
N SER A 71 -20.85 -9.49 3.56
CA SER A 71 -21.02 -9.18 4.98
C SER A 71 -21.96 -10.17 5.70
N TRP A 72 -23.09 -10.52 5.07
CA TRP A 72 -24.04 -11.48 5.65
C TRP A 72 -23.46 -12.89 5.73
N TYR A 73 -22.83 -13.35 4.64
CA TYR A 73 -22.26 -14.70 4.56
C TYR A 73 -21.10 -14.87 5.55
N THR A 74 -20.17 -13.95 5.57
CA THR A 74 -19.00 -14.02 6.47
C THR A 74 -19.39 -13.94 7.93
N ARG A 75 -20.41 -13.15 8.29
CA ARG A 75 -20.96 -13.14 9.64
C ARG A 75 -21.50 -14.52 10.07
N ARG A 76 -22.10 -15.25 9.14
CA ARG A 76 -22.65 -16.60 9.44
C ARG A 76 -21.51 -17.61 9.66
N VAL A 77 -20.49 -17.61 8.82
CA VAL A 77 -19.40 -18.61 8.88
C VAL A 77 -18.37 -18.34 9.96
N THR A 78 -18.28 -17.08 10.45
CA THR A 78 -17.33 -16.72 11.52
C THR A 78 -17.98 -16.53 12.89
N ARG A 79 -19.23 -16.96 13.03
CA ARG A 79 -19.97 -16.82 14.31
C ARG A 79 -19.36 -17.64 15.45
N HIS A 80 -18.72 -18.75 15.12
CA HIS A 80 -18.10 -19.68 16.07
C HIS A 80 -16.78 -20.19 15.51
N GLY A 81 -15.89 -20.62 16.40
CA GLY A 81 -14.64 -21.28 16.01
C GLY A 81 -13.45 -20.36 15.77
N PHE A 82 -13.57 -19.06 16.07
CA PHE A 82 -12.48 -18.09 15.96
C PHE A 82 -12.37 -17.27 17.23
N ASP A 83 -11.12 -17.01 17.66
CA ASP A 83 -10.83 -16.12 18.79
C ASP A 83 -10.84 -14.66 18.35
N VAL A 84 -10.49 -14.40 17.08
CA VAL A 84 -10.46 -13.07 16.47
C VAL A 84 -10.94 -13.13 15.03
N VAL A 85 -11.83 -12.23 14.66
CA VAL A 85 -12.29 -12.01 13.29
C VAL A 85 -11.77 -10.67 12.80
N HIS A 86 -10.81 -10.69 11.88
CA HIS A 86 -10.18 -9.50 11.33
C HIS A 86 -10.63 -9.21 9.90
N SER A 87 -11.24 -8.06 9.64
CA SER A 87 -11.76 -7.66 8.34
C SER A 87 -10.96 -6.55 7.68
N TYR A 88 -10.76 -6.68 6.38
CA TYR A 88 -10.22 -5.62 5.48
C TYR A 88 -11.31 -4.95 4.66
N GLU A 89 -12.57 -5.37 4.84
CA GLU A 89 -13.72 -4.90 4.09
C GLU A 89 -14.69 -4.09 4.95
N ASN A 90 -15.56 -3.30 4.32
CA ASN A 90 -16.68 -2.65 5.02
C ASN A 90 -17.75 -3.68 5.35
N LEU A 91 -17.72 -4.22 6.57
CA LEU A 91 -18.64 -5.26 7.06
C LEU A 91 -19.39 -4.79 8.30
N THR A 92 -20.45 -5.50 8.65
CA THR A 92 -21.25 -5.21 9.84
C THR A 92 -20.76 -5.94 11.10
N HIS A 93 -19.65 -6.70 11.00
CA HIS A 93 -19.10 -7.54 12.04
C HIS A 93 -17.59 -7.67 11.89
N GLY A 94 -16.95 -8.24 12.90
CA GLY A 94 -15.49 -8.43 13.00
C GLY A 94 -14.97 -7.74 14.26
N ASP A 95 -14.04 -8.35 14.96
CA ASP A 95 -13.45 -7.81 16.20
C ASP A 95 -12.41 -6.73 15.88
N VAL A 96 -11.66 -6.93 14.80
CA VAL A 96 -10.65 -5.99 14.29
C VAL A 96 -10.96 -5.63 12.85
N GLN A 97 -10.81 -4.35 12.52
CA GLN A 97 -11.07 -3.86 11.15
C GLN A 97 -9.97 -2.94 10.67
N THR A 98 -9.24 -3.34 9.64
CA THR A 98 -8.24 -2.48 9.00
C THR A 98 -8.88 -1.50 8.03
N VAL A 99 -8.54 -0.21 8.20
CA VAL A 99 -8.96 0.91 7.36
C VAL A 99 -7.77 1.39 6.55
N SER A 100 -7.68 0.95 5.29
CA SER A 100 -6.54 1.21 4.41
C SER A 100 -6.74 2.37 3.44
N VAL A 101 -7.93 2.93 3.38
CA VAL A 101 -8.28 4.05 2.49
C VAL A 101 -9.16 5.06 3.22
N LYS A 102 -9.26 6.28 2.68
CA LYS A 102 -10.21 7.28 3.18
C LYS A 102 -11.61 6.71 3.27
N THR A 103 -12.30 7.01 4.37
CA THR A 103 -13.68 6.62 4.57
C THR A 103 -14.61 7.26 3.53
N VAL A 104 -15.75 6.62 3.26
CA VAL A 104 -16.76 7.19 2.36
C VAL A 104 -17.25 8.53 2.90
N HIS A 105 -17.44 8.63 4.21
CA HIS A 105 -17.88 9.85 4.89
C HIS A 105 -16.88 11.01 4.68
N ALA A 106 -15.60 10.78 4.95
CA ALA A 106 -14.53 11.76 4.73
C ALA A 106 -14.44 12.18 3.24
N SER A 107 -14.55 11.21 2.32
CA SER A 107 -14.51 11.47 0.88
C SER A 107 -15.68 12.30 0.39
N LEU A 108 -16.90 12.08 0.92
CA LEU A 108 -18.08 12.85 0.57
C LEU A 108 -18.02 14.28 1.15
N LYS A 109 -17.53 14.42 2.38
CA LYS A 109 -17.29 15.74 3.03
C LYS A 109 -16.30 16.56 2.21
N GLN A 110 -15.17 15.97 1.81
CA GLN A 110 -14.16 16.63 0.99
C GLN A 110 -14.70 17.10 -0.37
N LYS A 111 -15.60 16.29 -0.99
CA LYS A 111 -16.24 16.63 -2.28
C LYS A 111 -17.37 17.66 -2.17
N GLY A 112 -17.73 18.08 -0.98
CA GLY A 112 -18.86 19.01 -0.76
C GLY A 112 -20.19 18.47 -1.29
N MET A 113 -20.40 17.15 -1.28
CA MET A 113 -21.60 16.55 -1.86
C MET A 113 -22.83 16.87 -1.00
N SER A 114 -23.87 17.43 -1.62
CA SER A 114 -25.11 17.81 -0.92
C SER A 114 -25.88 16.60 -0.39
N SER A 115 -26.48 16.76 0.80
CA SER A 115 -27.17 15.67 1.52
C SER A 115 -28.32 15.03 0.71
N TRP A 116 -29.04 15.80 -0.11
CA TRP A 116 -30.12 15.26 -0.94
C TRP A 116 -29.61 14.33 -2.05
N ARG A 117 -28.42 14.63 -2.66
CA ARG A 117 -27.78 13.74 -3.65
C ARG A 117 -27.31 12.43 -3.02
N ILE A 118 -26.89 12.46 -1.76
CA ILE A 118 -26.54 11.27 -1.00
C ILE A 118 -27.79 10.47 -0.71
N ALA A 119 -28.87 11.10 -0.24
CA ALA A 119 -30.16 10.44 0.10
C ALA A 119 -30.82 9.75 -1.09
N LEU A 120 -30.66 10.27 -2.31
CA LEU A 120 -31.20 9.66 -3.53
C LEU A 120 -30.32 8.54 -4.11
N ASN A 121 -29.17 8.23 -3.51
CA ASN A 121 -28.25 7.23 -4.02
C ASN A 121 -28.18 6.00 -3.10
N PRO A 122 -28.95 4.91 -3.37
CA PRO A 122 -28.99 3.74 -2.51
C PRO A 122 -27.63 3.06 -2.33
N ARG A 123 -26.75 3.15 -3.33
CA ARG A 123 -25.38 2.65 -3.23
C ARG A 123 -24.58 3.41 -2.17
N LEU A 124 -24.65 4.75 -2.17
CA LEU A 124 -23.94 5.58 -1.18
C LEU A 124 -24.51 5.34 0.22
N LEU A 125 -25.83 5.25 0.36
CA LEU A 125 -26.49 4.94 1.63
C LEU A 125 -26.03 3.58 2.19
N ALA A 126 -25.96 2.55 1.35
CA ALA A 126 -25.48 1.24 1.76
C ALA A 126 -24.02 1.28 2.26
N TYR A 127 -23.12 1.97 1.55
CA TYR A 127 -21.72 2.12 1.98
C TYR A 127 -21.59 2.93 3.25
N LEU A 128 -22.31 4.05 3.40
CA LEU A 128 -22.32 4.85 4.63
C LEU A 128 -22.88 4.06 5.82
N TRP A 129 -23.92 3.27 5.60
CA TRP A 129 -24.48 2.40 6.63
C TRP A 129 -23.49 1.32 7.07
N LEU A 130 -22.84 0.64 6.13
CA LEU A 130 -21.80 -0.36 6.42
C LEU A 130 -20.62 0.30 7.17
N GLU A 131 -20.17 1.47 6.71
CA GLU A 131 -19.07 2.21 7.34
C GLU A 131 -19.42 2.64 8.77
N LYS A 132 -20.64 3.15 8.98
CA LYS A 132 -21.14 3.47 10.32
C LYS A 132 -21.17 2.24 11.22
N LYS A 133 -21.70 1.13 10.73
CA LYS A 133 -21.72 -0.14 11.49
C LYS A 133 -20.31 -0.62 11.79
N ARG A 134 -19.41 -0.58 10.82
CA ARG A 134 -18.00 -0.95 10.96
C ARG A 134 -17.29 -0.15 12.04
N LEU A 135 -17.43 1.18 12.05
CA LEU A 135 -16.64 2.08 12.88
C LEU A 135 -17.25 2.35 14.27
N TYR A 136 -18.56 2.20 14.45
CA TYR A 136 -19.26 2.54 15.71
C TYR A 136 -19.82 1.35 16.48
N THR A 137 -19.65 0.12 16.00
CA THR A 137 -20.13 -1.04 16.78
C THR A 137 -19.24 -1.23 18.01
N ALA A 138 -19.84 -1.30 19.18
CA ALA A 138 -19.14 -1.57 20.43
C ALA A 138 -18.42 -2.92 20.36
N GLY A 139 -17.22 -2.98 20.95
CA GLY A 139 -16.36 -4.17 20.91
C GLY A 139 -15.47 -4.29 19.68
N HIS A 140 -15.71 -3.51 18.62
CA HIS A 140 -14.83 -3.48 17.45
C HIS A 140 -13.62 -2.57 17.68
N HIS A 141 -12.46 -2.99 17.19
CA HIS A 141 -11.24 -2.19 17.20
C HIS A 141 -10.83 -1.81 15.78
N SER A 142 -10.81 -0.52 15.48
CA SER A 142 -10.39 -0.03 14.15
C SER A 142 -8.89 0.16 14.07
N VAL A 143 -8.24 -0.43 13.08
CA VAL A 143 -6.81 -0.26 12.80
C VAL A 143 -6.63 0.56 11.53
N PHE A 144 -6.03 1.73 11.65
CA PHE A 144 -5.76 2.63 10.54
C PHE A 144 -4.33 2.44 10.02
N VAL A 145 -4.15 2.40 8.72
CA VAL A 145 -2.83 2.20 8.09
C VAL A 145 -1.92 3.43 8.18
N SER A 146 -2.45 4.60 8.51
CA SER A 146 -1.67 5.82 8.72
C SER A 146 -2.39 6.78 9.65
N GLN A 147 -1.61 7.66 10.29
CA GLN A 147 -2.15 8.73 11.14
C GLN A 147 -3.09 9.64 10.34
N PHE A 148 -2.75 9.92 9.09
CA PHE A 148 -3.57 10.74 8.20
C PHE A 148 -5.00 10.15 8.01
N VAL A 149 -5.11 8.84 7.69
CA VAL A 149 -6.45 8.21 7.54
C VAL A 149 -7.21 8.19 8.84
N HIS A 150 -6.51 7.99 9.97
CA HIS A 150 -7.11 8.06 11.29
C HIS A 150 -7.68 9.46 11.59
N ASP A 151 -6.89 10.51 11.38
CA ASP A 151 -7.28 11.87 11.72
C ASP A 151 -8.40 12.39 10.79
N GLU A 152 -8.32 12.15 9.48
CA GLU A 152 -9.42 12.45 8.55
C GLU A 152 -10.71 11.71 8.92
N THR A 153 -10.58 10.45 9.38
CA THR A 153 -11.77 9.70 9.82
C THR A 153 -12.34 10.29 11.10
N ARG A 154 -11.50 10.65 12.07
CA ARG A 154 -11.93 11.25 13.32
C ARG A 154 -12.57 12.63 13.11
N ASP A 155 -12.04 13.46 12.20
CA ASP A 155 -12.63 14.76 11.84
C ASP A 155 -14.00 14.62 11.16
N ALA A 156 -14.19 13.55 10.39
CA ALA A 156 -15.48 13.25 9.79
C ALA A 156 -16.44 12.55 10.76
N MET A 157 -15.92 11.83 11.74
CA MET A 157 -16.63 10.96 12.68
C MET A 157 -16.05 11.11 14.10
N PRO A 158 -16.40 12.19 14.84
CA PRO A 158 -15.75 12.56 16.12
C PRO A 158 -15.88 11.52 17.25
N LEU A 159 -16.94 10.69 17.22
CA LEU A 159 -17.18 9.66 18.22
C LEU A 159 -16.56 8.29 17.85
N LEU A 160 -15.41 8.29 17.20
CA LEU A 160 -14.71 7.06 16.80
C LEU A 160 -14.34 6.26 18.07
N PRO A 161 -14.76 4.97 18.18
CA PRO A 161 -14.44 4.12 19.31
C PRO A 161 -12.94 3.74 19.37
N ALA A 162 -12.62 2.67 20.10
CA ALA A 162 -11.26 2.15 20.24
C ALA A 162 -10.58 1.98 18.87
N SER A 163 -9.45 2.65 18.70
CA SER A 163 -8.70 2.63 17.45
C SER A 163 -7.19 2.65 17.69
N SER A 164 -6.44 2.19 16.72
CA SER A 164 -4.97 2.21 16.69
C SER A 164 -4.48 2.56 15.30
N VAL A 165 -3.28 3.13 15.21
CA VAL A 165 -2.58 3.33 13.94
C VAL A 165 -1.48 2.28 13.84
N VAL A 166 -1.65 1.38 12.87
CA VAL A 166 -0.65 0.34 12.56
C VAL A 166 -0.34 0.41 11.07
N PRO A 167 0.74 1.10 10.70
CA PRO A 167 1.19 1.11 9.31
C PRO A 167 1.51 -0.30 8.81
N PRO A 168 1.33 -0.55 7.50
CA PRO A 168 1.73 -1.81 6.89
C PRO A 168 3.21 -2.08 7.09
N GLY A 169 3.56 -3.35 7.24
CA GLY A 169 4.96 -3.78 7.32
C GLY A 169 5.62 -3.90 5.95
N VAL A 170 6.94 -3.81 5.94
CA VAL A 170 7.80 -4.12 4.81
C VAL A 170 8.82 -5.19 5.20
N ASP A 171 9.21 -6.03 4.24
CA ASP A 171 10.24 -7.04 4.45
C ASP A 171 11.62 -6.36 4.47
N ILE A 172 12.32 -6.51 5.58
CA ILE A 172 13.68 -6.00 5.76
C ILE A 172 14.66 -7.14 5.44
N PRO A 173 15.48 -7.02 4.37
CA PRO A 173 16.47 -8.03 4.05
C PRO A 173 17.57 -8.07 5.12
N GLU A 174 18.07 -9.26 5.42
CA GLU A 174 19.15 -9.46 6.39
C GLU A 174 20.47 -8.79 5.97
N ARG A 175 20.68 -8.65 4.67
CA ARG A 175 21.93 -8.11 4.11
C ARG A 175 21.66 -7.14 2.97
N GLN A 176 22.47 -6.10 2.88
CA GLN A 176 22.49 -5.20 1.77
C GLN A 176 22.95 -5.91 0.48
N LEU A 177 22.37 -5.53 -0.65
CA LEU A 177 22.73 -6.07 -1.95
C LEU A 177 24.11 -5.59 -2.38
N THR A 178 24.94 -6.53 -2.84
CA THR A 178 26.24 -6.23 -3.45
C THR A 178 26.07 -5.63 -4.86
N LEU A 179 27.09 -4.92 -5.35
CA LEU A 179 27.10 -4.41 -6.73
C LEU A 179 26.91 -5.53 -7.77
N ARG A 180 27.48 -6.72 -7.50
CA ARG A 180 27.31 -7.90 -8.36
C ARG A 180 25.84 -8.32 -8.44
N GLN A 181 25.14 -8.40 -7.30
CA GLN A 181 23.73 -8.76 -7.27
C GLN A 181 22.86 -7.73 -8.00
N LYS A 182 23.15 -6.43 -7.86
CA LYS A 182 22.47 -5.38 -8.63
C LYS A 182 22.67 -5.54 -10.15
N ARG A 183 23.89 -5.85 -10.59
CA ARG A 183 24.18 -6.11 -12.01
C ARG A 183 23.42 -7.34 -12.51
N THR A 184 23.48 -8.45 -11.80
CA THR A 184 22.72 -9.67 -12.13
C THR A 184 21.22 -9.41 -12.20
N ALA A 185 20.66 -8.62 -11.28
CA ALA A 185 19.24 -8.23 -11.32
C ALA A 185 18.89 -7.44 -12.61
N ARG A 186 19.77 -6.52 -13.04
CA ARG A 186 19.61 -5.81 -14.32
C ARG A 186 19.66 -6.75 -15.51
N GLU A 187 20.65 -7.61 -15.57
CA GLU A 187 20.78 -8.63 -16.63
C GLU A 187 19.55 -9.53 -16.71
N THR A 188 19.04 -10.01 -15.57
CA THR A 188 17.81 -10.83 -15.48
C THR A 188 16.60 -10.09 -16.06
N LEU A 189 16.53 -8.78 -15.89
CA LEU A 189 15.47 -7.94 -16.44
C LEU A 189 15.75 -7.45 -17.88
N GLY A 190 16.86 -7.88 -18.48
CA GLY A 190 17.31 -7.47 -19.81
C GLY A 190 17.70 -5.99 -19.90
N LEU A 191 18.19 -5.42 -18.79
CA LEU A 191 18.68 -4.05 -18.70
C LEU A 191 20.20 -4.01 -18.88
N ASN A 192 20.73 -2.84 -19.28
CA ASN A 192 22.17 -2.65 -19.30
C ASN A 192 22.72 -2.60 -17.87
N PRO A 193 23.66 -3.50 -17.47
CA PRO A 193 24.16 -3.56 -16.11
C PRO A 193 25.02 -2.36 -15.70
N SER A 194 25.52 -1.60 -16.67
CA SER A 194 26.42 -0.44 -16.46
C SER A 194 25.70 0.90 -16.43
N ILE A 195 24.46 0.98 -16.90
CA ILE A 195 23.68 2.22 -16.92
C ILE A 195 22.86 2.35 -15.64
N MET A 196 22.84 3.55 -15.08
CA MET A 196 22.04 3.88 -13.88
C MET A 196 20.56 3.68 -14.16
N THR A 197 19.88 2.99 -13.23
CA THR A 197 18.49 2.57 -13.40
C THR A 197 17.57 3.32 -12.45
N VAL A 198 16.61 4.05 -13.01
CA VAL A 198 15.51 4.67 -12.25
C VAL A 198 14.27 3.79 -12.32
N GLY A 199 13.75 3.37 -11.18
CA GLY A 199 12.50 2.65 -11.07
C GLY A 199 11.30 3.60 -10.93
N PHE A 200 10.19 3.21 -11.56
CA PHE A 200 8.87 3.76 -11.34
C PHE A 200 7.90 2.60 -11.11
N VAL A 201 7.19 2.60 -9.99
CA VAL A 201 6.27 1.51 -9.61
C VAL A 201 4.88 2.07 -9.31
N GLY A 202 3.85 1.57 -10.01
CA GLY A 202 2.47 1.97 -9.76
C GLY A 202 1.49 1.50 -10.84
N HIS A 203 0.20 1.43 -10.50
CA HIS A 203 -0.84 1.00 -11.44
C HIS A 203 -1.49 2.17 -12.19
N ASP A 204 -1.54 3.36 -11.61
CA ASP A 204 -2.05 4.58 -12.23
C ASP A 204 -0.87 5.50 -12.53
N PHE A 205 -0.32 5.39 -13.73
CA PHE A 205 0.89 6.11 -14.14
C PHE A 205 0.72 7.64 -14.07
N LYS A 206 -0.47 8.15 -14.39
CA LYS A 206 -0.78 9.57 -14.32
C LYS A 206 -0.76 10.06 -12.88
N LYS A 207 -1.48 9.35 -12.00
CA LYS A 207 -1.58 9.70 -10.59
C LYS A 207 -0.23 9.58 -9.86
N LYS A 208 0.62 8.64 -10.29
CA LYS A 208 1.95 8.41 -9.71
C LYS A 208 3.05 9.26 -10.33
N GLY A 209 2.71 10.08 -11.35
CA GLY A 209 3.58 11.12 -11.89
C GLY A 209 4.63 10.65 -12.90
N LEU A 210 4.37 9.57 -13.65
CA LEU A 210 5.30 9.07 -14.69
C LEU A 210 5.69 10.15 -15.70
N GLY A 211 4.76 11.04 -16.07
CA GLY A 211 5.03 12.13 -17.00
C GLY A 211 6.12 13.07 -16.52
N THR A 212 6.15 13.40 -15.22
CA THR A 212 7.21 14.24 -14.61
C THR A 212 8.57 13.56 -14.67
N LEU A 213 8.62 12.26 -14.34
CA LEU A 213 9.84 11.48 -14.44
C LEU A 213 10.41 11.45 -15.86
N LEU A 214 9.58 11.15 -16.87
CA LEU A 214 10.03 11.06 -18.26
C LEU A 214 10.50 12.42 -18.82
N LYS A 215 9.80 13.51 -18.50
CA LYS A 215 10.23 14.87 -18.85
C LYS A 215 11.55 15.24 -18.20
N ALA A 216 11.77 14.82 -16.96
CA ALA A 216 13.05 15.05 -16.27
C ALA A 216 14.17 14.20 -16.88
N ALA A 217 13.90 12.90 -17.11
CA ALA A 217 14.88 12.00 -17.74
C ALA A 217 15.36 12.51 -19.09
N ALA A 218 14.47 13.07 -19.93
CA ALA A 218 14.83 13.66 -21.20
C ALA A 218 15.83 14.83 -21.08
N ARG A 219 15.84 15.56 -19.96
CA ARG A 219 16.69 16.74 -19.72
C ARG A 219 18.04 16.44 -19.05
N LEU A 220 18.24 15.21 -18.57
CA LEU A 220 19.49 14.84 -17.91
C LEU A 220 20.66 14.85 -18.91
N PRO A 221 21.89 15.28 -18.51
CA PRO A 221 23.04 15.33 -19.39
C PRO A 221 23.81 14.00 -19.48
N PHE A 222 23.30 12.91 -18.88
CA PHE A 222 23.97 11.60 -18.82
C PHE A 222 23.02 10.47 -19.18
N ASP A 223 23.58 9.29 -19.44
CA ASP A 223 22.85 8.07 -19.78
C ASP A 223 22.06 7.55 -18.61
N ILE A 224 20.82 7.13 -18.86
CA ILE A 224 19.90 6.61 -17.85
C ILE A 224 18.90 5.63 -18.47
N GLN A 225 18.54 4.62 -17.73
CA GLN A 225 17.42 3.73 -18.09
C GLN A 225 16.31 3.81 -17.05
N VAL A 226 15.08 4.01 -17.53
CA VAL A 226 13.87 4.04 -16.70
C VAL A 226 13.14 2.72 -16.85
N ILE A 227 12.81 2.07 -15.74
CA ILE A 227 11.93 0.92 -15.72
C ILE A 227 10.59 1.29 -15.11
N VAL A 228 9.51 0.98 -15.85
CA VAL A 228 8.13 1.29 -15.45
C VAL A 228 7.40 -0.01 -15.14
N ILE A 229 7.05 -0.20 -13.87
CA ILE A 229 6.38 -1.41 -13.37
C ILE A 229 4.94 -1.09 -13.00
N GLY A 230 3.99 -1.83 -13.58
CA GLY A 230 2.57 -1.66 -13.33
C GLY A 230 1.71 -2.12 -14.51
N LYS A 231 0.42 -1.83 -14.47
CA LYS A 231 -0.50 -2.29 -15.52
C LYS A 231 -0.19 -1.63 -16.87
N PRO A 232 0.08 -2.41 -17.94
CA PRO A 232 0.57 -1.86 -19.20
C PRO A 232 -0.48 -1.08 -20.01
N ALA A 233 -1.76 -1.16 -19.66
CA ALA A 233 -2.87 -0.53 -20.42
C ALA A 233 -2.72 1.00 -20.61
N GLN A 234 -1.88 1.67 -19.84
CA GLN A 234 -1.62 3.10 -19.96
C GLN A 234 -0.31 3.43 -20.70
N ALA A 235 0.51 2.44 -21.06
CA ALA A 235 1.83 2.66 -21.65
C ALA A 235 1.78 3.52 -22.93
N ASN A 236 0.80 3.24 -23.81
CA ASN A 236 0.65 3.97 -25.07
C ASN A 236 0.44 5.47 -24.91
N GLN A 237 -0.07 5.94 -23.78
CA GLN A 237 -0.27 7.37 -23.49
C GLN A 237 1.05 8.12 -23.28
N TYR A 238 2.15 7.40 -23.10
CA TYR A 238 3.49 7.96 -22.82
C TYR A 238 4.46 7.82 -23.99
N THR A 239 4.00 7.29 -25.15
CA THR A 239 4.85 7.08 -26.34
C THR A 239 5.58 8.36 -26.74
N ASP A 240 4.89 9.50 -26.81
CA ASP A 240 5.49 10.78 -27.16
C ASP A 240 6.58 11.22 -26.17
N LEU A 241 6.35 11.02 -24.87
CA LEU A 241 7.35 11.33 -23.85
C LEU A 241 8.56 10.40 -23.89
N VAL A 242 8.35 9.14 -24.24
CA VAL A 242 9.45 8.17 -24.46
C VAL A 242 10.26 8.55 -25.69
N ASN A 243 9.62 8.98 -26.75
CA ASN A 243 10.30 9.45 -28.00
C ASN A 243 11.11 10.74 -27.80
N LEU A 244 10.79 11.52 -26.75
CA LEU A 244 11.60 12.71 -26.35
C LEU A 244 12.89 12.33 -25.62
N LEU A 245 13.07 11.08 -25.19
CA LEU A 245 14.31 10.63 -24.59
C LEU A 245 15.40 10.62 -25.67
N GLY A 246 16.43 11.45 -25.49
CA GLY A 246 17.55 11.51 -26.43
C GLY A 246 18.46 10.28 -26.39
N PRO A 247 19.53 10.25 -27.19
CA PRO A 247 20.53 9.18 -27.19
C PRO A 247 21.03 8.87 -25.77
N GLY A 248 21.33 7.59 -25.50
CA GLY A 248 21.80 7.11 -24.19
C GLY A 248 20.70 6.97 -23.12
N LYS A 249 19.45 7.35 -23.43
CA LYS A 249 18.33 7.28 -22.50
C LYS A 249 17.26 6.30 -22.98
N THR A 250 16.80 5.43 -22.10
CA THR A 250 15.79 4.41 -22.43
C THR A 250 14.68 4.37 -21.38
N CYS A 251 13.49 3.98 -21.84
CA CYS A 251 12.35 3.70 -20.97
C CYS A 251 11.75 2.34 -21.35
N ARG A 252 11.61 1.47 -20.36
CA ARG A 252 11.08 0.13 -20.56
C ARG A 252 9.87 -0.13 -19.66
N PHE A 253 8.74 -0.42 -20.29
CA PHE A 253 7.51 -0.84 -19.60
C PHE A 253 7.59 -2.35 -19.33
N MET A 254 7.73 -2.74 -18.06
CA MET A 254 7.92 -4.12 -17.62
C MET A 254 6.60 -4.87 -17.41
N GLY A 255 5.46 -4.15 -17.45
CA GLY A 255 4.18 -4.74 -17.07
C GLY A 255 4.11 -5.02 -15.56
N VAL A 256 3.26 -5.97 -15.19
CA VAL A 256 3.18 -6.46 -13.80
C VAL A 256 4.28 -7.49 -13.58
N VAL A 257 5.18 -7.18 -12.64
CA VAL A 257 6.33 -8.05 -12.29
C VAL A 257 5.97 -8.84 -11.04
N SER A 258 6.16 -10.16 -11.08
CA SER A 258 5.93 -11.05 -9.92
C SER A 258 7.10 -11.03 -8.93
N ASP A 259 8.34 -10.91 -9.42
CA ASP A 259 9.55 -10.82 -8.62
C ASP A 259 9.94 -9.35 -8.38
N MET A 260 9.19 -8.69 -7.50
CA MET A 260 9.48 -7.31 -7.09
C MET A 260 10.83 -7.16 -6.36
N PRO A 261 11.29 -8.12 -5.53
CA PRO A 261 12.64 -8.08 -4.97
C PRO A 261 13.74 -7.87 -6.01
N THR A 262 13.74 -8.64 -7.10
CA THR A 262 14.70 -8.47 -8.21
C THR A 262 14.51 -7.12 -8.92
N ALA A 263 13.27 -6.66 -9.09
CA ALA A 263 13.01 -5.36 -9.70
C ALA A 263 13.60 -4.20 -8.88
N TYR A 264 13.40 -4.18 -7.55
CA TYR A 264 14.02 -3.17 -6.69
C TYR A 264 15.55 -3.32 -6.65
N ALA A 265 16.08 -4.54 -6.67
CA ALA A 265 17.52 -4.78 -6.71
C ALA A 265 18.20 -4.16 -7.95
N ALA A 266 17.50 -4.09 -9.07
CA ALA A 266 18.01 -3.48 -10.30
C ALA A 266 18.08 -1.94 -10.25
N MET A 267 17.36 -1.29 -9.33
CA MET A 267 17.23 0.17 -9.26
C MET A 267 18.40 0.81 -8.51
N ASP A 268 18.80 1.99 -8.94
CA ASP A 268 19.67 2.91 -8.20
C ASP A 268 18.88 4.01 -7.51
N CYS A 269 17.66 4.28 -8.01
CA CYS A 269 16.74 5.26 -7.46
C CYS A 269 15.31 4.84 -7.79
N LEU A 270 14.36 5.06 -6.87
CA LEU A 270 12.93 5.01 -7.14
C LEU A 270 12.38 6.43 -7.25
N ALA A 271 11.73 6.77 -8.37
CA ALA A 271 11.01 8.02 -8.55
C ALA A 271 9.49 7.81 -8.41
N HIS A 272 8.88 8.55 -7.48
CA HIS A 272 7.44 8.45 -7.18
C HIS A 272 6.82 9.84 -6.95
N PRO A 273 6.79 10.72 -7.97
CA PRO A 273 6.22 12.07 -7.84
C PRO A 273 4.69 12.01 -7.89
N THR A 274 4.10 11.38 -6.89
CA THR A 274 2.66 11.10 -6.82
C THR A 274 1.84 12.36 -6.59
N THR A 275 0.64 12.43 -7.20
CA THR A 275 -0.33 13.52 -6.98
C THR A 275 -1.23 13.25 -5.77
N GLN A 276 -1.32 12.01 -5.34
CA GLN A 276 -2.07 11.62 -4.15
C GLN A 276 -1.68 10.22 -3.69
N ASP A 277 -1.12 10.11 -2.51
CA ASP A 277 -0.88 8.85 -1.84
C ASP A 277 -1.04 8.97 -0.33
N VAL A 278 -1.63 7.96 0.29
CA VAL A 278 -1.85 7.96 1.75
C VAL A 278 -0.64 7.38 2.47
N PHE A 279 -0.16 6.23 1.98
CA PHE A 279 0.98 5.51 2.55
C PHE A 279 1.58 4.60 1.47
N PRO A 280 2.46 5.15 0.62
CA PRO A 280 2.99 4.43 -0.53
C PRO A 280 4.00 3.36 -0.11
N MET A 281 3.58 2.10 -0.10
CA MET A 281 4.43 0.96 0.24
C MET A 281 5.67 0.85 -0.65
N VAL A 282 5.56 1.26 -1.92
CA VAL A 282 6.67 1.23 -2.87
C VAL A 282 7.89 2.03 -2.40
N LEU A 283 7.70 3.09 -1.59
CA LEU A 283 8.81 3.84 -0.99
C LEU A 283 9.51 3.00 0.07
N LEU A 284 8.74 2.40 0.98
CA LEU A 284 9.30 1.54 2.03
C LEU A 284 9.98 0.30 1.44
N GLU A 285 9.39 -0.30 0.41
CA GLU A 285 9.97 -1.45 -0.29
C GLU A 285 11.30 -1.11 -0.97
N ALA A 286 11.42 0.06 -1.58
CA ALA A 286 12.67 0.56 -2.15
C ALA A 286 13.70 0.87 -1.05
N MET A 287 13.30 1.65 -0.04
CA MET A 287 14.14 2.03 1.09
C MET A 287 14.68 0.81 1.85
N ALA A 288 13.85 -0.22 2.07
CA ALA A 288 14.26 -1.47 2.69
C ALA A 288 15.38 -2.20 1.93
N LYS A 289 15.56 -1.89 0.65
CA LYS A 289 16.63 -2.43 -0.20
C LYS A 289 17.76 -1.44 -0.49
N HIS A 290 17.88 -0.40 0.35
CA HIS A 290 18.87 0.67 0.20
C HIS A 290 18.78 1.36 -1.17
N VAL A 291 17.57 1.51 -1.71
CA VAL A 291 17.31 2.27 -2.92
C VAL A 291 16.85 3.67 -2.52
N PRO A 292 17.61 4.74 -2.83
CA PRO A 292 17.19 6.12 -2.62
C PRO A 292 15.85 6.40 -3.29
N VAL A 293 15.03 7.25 -2.67
CA VAL A 293 13.73 7.61 -3.23
C VAL A 293 13.61 9.10 -3.48
N ILE A 294 12.94 9.45 -4.59
CA ILE A 294 12.51 10.81 -4.91
C ILE A 294 10.98 10.79 -4.93
N THR A 295 10.34 11.59 -4.10
CA THR A 295 8.88 11.60 -3.97
C THR A 295 8.37 13.00 -3.65
N THR A 296 7.06 13.19 -3.72
CA THR A 296 6.42 14.45 -3.28
C THR A 296 6.23 14.49 -1.77
N THR A 297 6.14 15.71 -1.23
CA THR A 297 5.72 15.94 0.16
C THR A 297 4.20 16.16 0.25
N GLU A 298 3.69 16.49 1.45
CA GLU A 298 2.31 16.91 1.64
C GLU A 298 1.98 18.16 0.78
N PRO A 299 0.73 18.25 0.31
CA PRO A 299 -0.43 17.38 0.58
C PRO A 299 -0.55 16.19 -0.39
N TYR A 300 0.42 15.95 -1.24
CA TYR A 300 0.39 14.94 -2.31
C TYR A 300 0.74 13.54 -1.83
N ASN A 301 1.67 13.46 -0.88
CA ASN A 301 2.13 12.21 -0.28
C ASN A 301 2.23 12.38 1.24
N ASN A 302 1.34 11.73 1.97
CA ASN A 302 1.30 11.88 3.43
C ASN A 302 2.49 11.20 4.15
N MET A 303 3.17 10.25 3.50
CA MET A 303 4.46 9.75 4.03
C MET A 303 5.57 10.80 3.88
N GLY A 304 5.45 11.72 2.92
CA GLY A 304 6.45 12.76 2.69
C GLY A 304 6.70 13.66 3.90
N SER A 305 5.67 13.90 4.76
CA SER A 305 5.83 14.66 5.99
C SER A 305 6.65 13.93 7.08
N LEU A 306 6.85 12.63 6.94
CA LEU A 306 7.63 11.80 7.85
C LEU A 306 9.10 11.69 7.42
N LEU A 307 9.44 12.20 6.24
CA LEU A 307 10.77 12.12 5.62
C LEU A 307 11.48 13.46 5.67
N VAL A 308 12.80 13.41 5.77
CA VAL A 308 13.68 14.59 5.76
C VAL A 308 14.31 14.73 4.37
N HIS A 309 14.11 15.92 3.74
CA HIS A 309 14.72 16.23 2.45
C HIS A 309 16.25 16.20 2.55
N HIS A 310 16.93 15.51 1.61
CA HIS A 310 18.37 15.23 1.64
C HIS A 310 18.85 14.48 2.90
N GLY A 311 17.91 14.03 3.73
CA GLY A 311 18.16 13.13 4.87
C GLY A 311 17.78 11.70 4.51
N ASP A 312 16.49 11.42 4.40
CA ASP A 312 15.92 10.09 4.13
C ASP A 312 15.51 9.91 2.68
N ALA A 313 15.14 11.02 2.01
CA ALA A 313 14.64 11.05 0.65
C ALA A 313 14.92 12.40 -0.02
N ILE A 314 14.72 12.50 -1.34
CA ILE A 314 14.57 13.77 -2.04
C ILE A 314 13.09 14.07 -2.16
N LEU A 315 12.67 15.23 -1.64
CA LEU A 315 11.28 15.66 -1.60
C LEU A 315 11.03 16.75 -2.64
N LEU A 316 10.03 16.51 -3.48
CA LEU A 316 9.54 17.47 -4.46
C LEU A 316 8.37 18.26 -3.86
N PRO A 317 8.32 19.58 -3.99
CA PRO A 317 7.22 20.40 -3.48
C PRO A 317 5.90 20.13 -4.21
N THR A 318 5.96 19.77 -5.51
CA THR A 318 4.77 19.44 -6.32
C THR A 318 5.03 18.22 -7.23
N PRO A 319 3.96 17.50 -7.65
CA PRO A 319 4.08 16.33 -8.50
C PRO A 319 4.57 16.62 -9.93
N ASP A 320 4.43 17.85 -10.39
CA ASP A 320 4.79 18.34 -11.70
C ASP A 320 6.12 19.11 -11.71
N ASP A 321 6.86 19.12 -10.61
CA ASP A 321 8.17 19.74 -10.49
C ASP A 321 9.24 18.97 -11.27
N VAL A 322 9.30 19.22 -12.57
CA VAL A 322 10.28 18.62 -13.47
C VAL A 322 11.70 19.06 -13.14
N GLN A 323 11.90 20.33 -12.73
CA GLN A 323 13.23 20.85 -12.39
C GLN A 323 13.77 20.22 -11.11
N GLY A 324 12.95 20.14 -10.07
CA GLY A 324 13.30 19.42 -8.85
C GLY A 324 13.61 17.94 -9.09
N MET A 325 12.87 17.29 -10.00
CA MET A 325 13.14 15.90 -10.39
C MET A 325 14.48 15.77 -11.14
N VAL A 326 14.84 16.71 -12.04
CA VAL A 326 16.15 16.75 -12.72
C VAL A 326 17.27 16.92 -11.68
N ALA A 327 17.12 17.90 -10.77
CA ALA A 327 18.09 18.14 -9.71
C ALA A 327 18.24 16.90 -8.81
N GLY A 328 17.14 16.32 -8.35
CA GLY A 328 17.14 15.15 -7.47
C GLY A 328 17.77 13.91 -8.12
N LEU A 329 17.50 13.65 -9.40
CA LEU A 329 18.16 12.57 -10.14
C LEU A 329 19.65 12.85 -10.31
N SER A 330 20.03 14.10 -10.62
CA SER A 330 21.44 14.48 -10.71
C SER A 330 22.16 14.33 -9.38
N ASP A 331 21.56 14.75 -8.29
CA ASP A 331 22.08 14.59 -6.93
C ASP A 331 22.32 13.11 -6.58
N VAL A 332 21.34 12.25 -6.84
CA VAL A 332 21.50 10.81 -6.56
C VAL A 332 22.58 10.17 -7.43
N PHE A 333 22.73 10.56 -8.70
CA PHE A 333 23.63 9.87 -9.62
C PHE A 333 25.05 10.42 -9.62
N LEU A 334 25.21 11.72 -9.42
CA LEU A 334 26.51 12.38 -9.48
C LEU A 334 27.16 12.57 -8.09
N ASN A 335 26.36 12.62 -7.02
CA ASN A 335 26.85 12.75 -5.65
C ASN A 335 26.77 11.41 -4.91
N THR A 336 27.89 10.69 -4.89
CA THR A 336 27.99 9.37 -4.26
C THR A 336 27.73 9.43 -2.76
N ASP A 337 28.22 10.43 -2.05
CA ASP A 337 28.06 10.56 -0.60
C ASP A 337 26.60 10.80 -0.23
N LEU A 338 25.91 11.67 -0.95
CA LEU A 338 24.48 11.89 -0.77
C LEU A 338 23.67 10.62 -1.09
N ARG A 339 24.00 9.92 -2.19
CA ARG A 339 23.34 8.67 -2.54
C ARG A 339 23.47 7.62 -1.44
N LEU A 340 24.66 7.43 -0.89
CA LEU A 340 24.90 6.48 0.21
C LEU A 340 24.17 6.90 1.48
N LYS A 341 24.17 8.18 1.82
CA LYS A 341 23.42 8.74 2.94
C LYS A 341 21.92 8.49 2.81
N LEU A 342 21.33 8.79 1.64
CA LEU A 342 19.91 8.57 1.36
C LEU A 342 19.55 7.08 1.43
N ALA A 343 20.41 6.19 0.91
CA ALA A 343 20.22 4.75 0.94
C ALA A 343 20.20 4.22 2.38
N GLU A 344 21.15 4.62 3.21
CA GLU A 344 21.28 4.17 4.59
C GLU A 344 20.15 4.74 5.47
N ASN A 345 19.90 6.03 5.42
CA ASN A 345 18.84 6.66 6.22
C ASN A 345 17.44 6.17 5.79
N GLY A 346 17.21 5.99 4.48
CA GLY A 346 15.99 5.39 3.96
C GLY A 346 15.78 3.96 4.49
N PHE A 347 16.84 3.15 4.54
CA PHE A 347 16.79 1.83 5.15
C PHE A 347 16.44 1.88 6.64
N LEU A 348 17.09 2.75 7.41
CA LEU A 348 16.79 2.95 8.83
C LEU A 348 15.34 3.44 9.03
N PHE A 349 14.83 4.27 8.13
CA PHE A 349 13.43 4.69 8.14
C PHE A 349 12.50 3.50 7.87
N ALA A 350 12.75 2.71 6.81
CA ALA A 350 11.94 1.55 6.47
C ALA A 350 11.92 0.48 7.59
N LYS A 351 13.04 0.32 8.31
CA LYS A 351 13.17 -0.63 9.43
C LYS A 351 12.16 -0.34 10.56
N LYS A 352 11.75 0.92 10.76
CA LYS A 352 10.71 1.31 11.73
C LYS A 352 9.34 0.75 11.34
N TYR A 353 9.17 0.36 10.09
CA TYR A 353 7.95 -0.20 9.49
C TYR A 353 8.15 -1.67 9.05
N SER A 354 8.99 -2.44 9.74
CA SER A 354 9.13 -3.87 9.46
C SER A 354 7.87 -4.66 9.80
N TRP A 355 7.70 -5.83 9.17
CA TRP A 355 6.62 -6.75 9.55
C TRP A 355 6.71 -7.19 11.00
N ASP A 356 7.91 -7.29 11.59
CA ASP A 356 8.06 -7.62 13.00
C ASP A 356 7.44 -6.54 13.92
N VAL A 357 7.62 -5.27 13.57
CA VAL A 357 6.99 -4.15 14.30
C VAL A 357 5.47 -4.15 14.08
N ALA A 358 5.02 -4.29 12.83
CA ALA A 358 3.60 -4.30 12.49
C ALA A 358 2.87 -5.47 13.18
N LYS A 359 3.41 -6.68 13.08
CA LYS A 359 2.89 -7.90 13.69
C LYS A 359 2.74 -7.78 15.21
N PHE A 360 3.74 -7.24 15.90
CA PHE A 360 3.67 -6.99 17.32
C PHE A 360 2.49 -6.07 17.70
N LYS A 361 2.31 -4.96 16.96
CA LYS A 361 1.18 -4.04 17.17
C LYS A 361 -0.17 -4.70 16.90
N TYR A 362 -0.29 -5.52 15.86
CA TYR A 362 -1.53 -6.27 15.58
C TYR A 362 -1.81 -7.30 16.68
N TYR A 363 -0.77 -7.96 17.18
CA TYR A 363 -0.91 -8.89 18.30
C TYR A 363 -1.45 -8.22 19.56
N GLU A 364 -0.95 -7.02 19.90
CA GLU A 364 -1.47 -6.21 21.00
C GLU A 364 -2.96 -5.84 20.80
N VAL A 365 -3.36 -5.54 19.57
CA VAL A 365 -4.78 -5.28 19.24
C VAL A 365 -5.61 -6.54 19.44
N TYR A 366 -5.16 -7.69 18.95
CA TYR A 366 -5.88 -8.96 19.11
C TYR A 366 -6.06 -9.35 20.58
N ARG A 367 -5.03 -9.18 21.41
CA ARG A 367 -5.13 -9.41 22.85
C ARG A 367 -6.17 -8.53 23.55
N LYS A 368 -6.31 -7.28 23.11
CA LYS A 368 -7.31 -6.36 23.68
C LYS A 368 -8.75 -6.82 23.39
N VAL A 369 -9.04 -7.17 22.15
CA VAL A 369 -10.39 -7.61 21.75
C VAL A 369 -10.74 -8.97 22.35
N THR A 370 -9.81 -9.91 22.46
CA THR A 370 -10.01 -11.22 23.08
C THR A 370 -10.29 -11.13 24.60
N LYS A 371 -9.69 -10.17 25.30
CA LYS A 371 -9.90 -9.94 26.74
C LYS A 371 -11.27 -9.29 27.02
N ASN A 372 -11.71 -8.38 26.16
CA ASN A 372 -12.99 -7.68 26.33
C ASN A 372 -14.21 -8.60 26.16
N ASP A 373 -14.08 -9.68 25.40
CA ASP A 373 -15.17 -10.64 25.18
C ASP A 373 -15.41 -11.58 26.39
N LYS A 374 -14.49 -11.59 27.37
CA LYS A 374 -14.62 -12.40 28.62
C LYS A 374 -15.22 -11.64 29.79
N SER A 375 -15.54 -10.36 29.65
CA SER A 375 -16.33 -9.63 30.64
C SER A 375 -17.81 -9.80 30.34
N PRO A 376 -18.62 -10.32 31.27
CA PRO A 376 -20.06 -10.39 31.07
C PRO A 376 -20.59 -8.97 30.81
N ALA A 377 -21.51 -8.84 29.86
CA ALA A 377 -22.22 -7.59 29.62
C ALA A 377 -22.85 -7.13 30.97
N PRO A 378 -22.79 -5.85 31.31
CA PRO A 378 -23.48 -5.34 32.49
C PRO A 378 -24.98 -5.60 32.37
N PRO A 379 -25.65 -5.92 33.48
CA PRO A 379 -27.05 -6.29 33.51
C PRO A 379 -28.02 -5.23 32.99
#